data_e3ed54c4ac5c23f8c6798d950d1a2628
#
_entry.id   e3ed54c4ac5c23f8c6798d950d1a2628
#
_cell.length_a   1.000
_cell.length_b   1.000
_cell.length_c   1.000
_cell.angle_alpha   90.00
_cell.angle_beta   90.00
_cell.angle_gamma   90.00
#
_symmetry.space_group_name_H-M   'P 1'
#
loop_
_entity.id
_entity.type
_entity.pdbx_description
1 polymer ?
#
loop_
_entity_poly.entity_id
_entity_poly.type
_entity_poly.pdbx_seq_one_letter_code
_entity_poly.pdbx_strand_id
1 'polypeptide(L)'
;MDKWLWHARFCKTRAIAQDKVTKGHIRLNGQRVAKASAAVRIGDVMTLASSGKVVYLRVLGLGLRRGPAPEARTLYEIIEE
;
A
#
# COMPACT_ATOMS: atom_id res chain seq x y z
N MET A 1 3.07 1.58 7.04
CA MET A 1 2.96 1.75 5.58
C MET A 1 3.80 0.74 4.82
N ASP A 2 5.10 0.69 5.05
CA ASP A 2 5.99 -0.24 4.34
C ASP A 2 5.63 -1.72 4.58
N LYS A 3 5.33 -2.09 5.83
CA LYS A 3 4.89 -3.45 6.15
C LYS A 3 3.62 -3.82 5.40
N TRP A 4 2.64 -2.90 5.36
CA TRP A 4 1.38 -3.17 4.70
C TRP A 4 1.55 -3.38 3.20
N LEU A 5 2.37 -2.54 2.54
CA LEU A 5 2.67 -2.69 1.11
C LEU A 5 3.33 -4.03 0.81
N TRP A 6 4.17 -4.51 1.72
CA TRP A 6 4.81 -5.81 1.61
C TRP A 6 3.83 -6.95 1.89
N HIS A 7 3.00 -6.85 2.95
CA HIS A 7 1.97 -7.85 3.25
C HIS A 7 0.96 -8.00 2.12
N ALA A 8 0.54 -6.90 1.52
CA ALA A 8 -0.41 -6.87 0.41
C ALA A 8 0.22 -7.22 -0.94
N ARG A 9 1.51 -7.50 -0.98
CA ARG A 9 2.29 -7.90 -2.17
C ARG A 9 2.36 -6.83 -3.25
N PHE A 10 2.19 -5.57 -2.92
CA PHE A 10 2.46 -4.48 -3.85
C PHE A 10 3.96 -4.25 -4.04
N CYS A 11 4.77 -4.63 -3.07
CA CYS A 11 6.22 -4.53 -3.11
C CYS A 11 6.84 -5.88 -2.77
N LYS A 12 7.89 -6.25 -3.49
CA LYS A 12 8.59 -7.54 -3.28
C LYS A 12 9.33 -7.58 -1.96
N THR A 13 9.82 -6.44 -1.49
CA THR A 13 10.56 -6.33 -0.23
C THR A 13 10.10 -5.09 0.53
N ARG A 14 10.36 -5.05 1.83
CA ARG A 14 10.10 -3.86 2.64
C ARG A 14 11.00 -2.69 2.24
N ALA A 15 12.22 -2.98 1.80
CA ALA A 15 13.14 -1.94 1.33
C ALA A 15 12.57 -1.21 0.11
N ILE A 16 11.97 -1.95 -0.84
CA ILE A 16 11.31 -1.36 -2.00
C ILE A 16 10.11 -0.52 -1.55
N ALA A 17 9.34 -1.01 -0.58
CA ALA A 17 8.20 -0.28 -0.04
C ALA A 17 8.64 1.04 0.62
N GLN A 18 9.70 1.02 1.41
CA GLN A 18 10.27 2.21 2.03
C GLN A 18 10.72 3.23 0.98
N ASP A 19 11.38 2.75 -0.07
CA ASP A 19 11.84 3.61 -1.16
C ASP A 19 10.67 4.29 -1.88
N LYS A 20 9.59 3.57 -2.17
CA LYS A 20 8.40 4.14 -2.79
C LYS A 20 7.77 5.23 -1.94
N VAL A 21 7.69 5.02 -0.64
CA VAL A 21 7.15 6.02 0.29
C VAL A 21 8.03 7.27 0.30
N THR A 22 9.33 7.11 0.45
CA THR A 22 10.27 8.24 0.52
C THR A 22 10.32 9.04 -0.78
N LYS A 23 10.14 8.38 -1.93
CA LYS A 23 10.08 9.04 -3.24
C LYS A 23 8.74 9.74 -3.52
N GLY A 24 7.77 9.60 -2.61
CA GLY A 24 6.48 10.27 -2.75
C GLY A 24 5.51 9.59 -3.71
N HIS A 25 5.68 8.30 -3.96
CA HIS A 25 4.81 7.53 -4.86
C HIS A 25 3.52 7.04 -4.18
N ILE A 26 3.36 7.31 -2.88
CA ILE A 26 2.22 6.83 -2.11
C ILE A 26 1.47 8.02 -1.52
N ARG A 27 0.14 8.01 -1.70
CA ARG A 27 -0.76 8.95 -1.03
C ARG A 27 -1.75 8.17 -0.19
N LEU A 28 -2.12 8.72 0.96
CA LEU A 28 -3.11 8.14 1.84
C LEU A 28 -4.20 9.18 2.07
N ASN A 29 -5.43 8.84 1.68
CA ASN A 29 -6.57 9.77 1.74
C ASN A 29 -6.28 11.11 1.04
N GLY A 30 -5.58 11.05 -0.11
CA GLY A 30 -5.24 12.21 -0.92
C GLY A 30 -4.01 12.98 -0.47
N GLN A 31 -3.37 12.60 0.64
CA GLN A 31 -2.19 13.27 1.16
C GLN A 31 -0.93 12.42 0.94
N ARG A 32 0.15 13.07 0.52
CA ARG A 32 1.43 12.41 0.35
C ARG A 32 1.94 11.87 1.68
N VAL A 33 2.34 10.60 1.67
CA VAL A 33 2.97 9.96 2.84
C VAL A 33 4.46 10.25 2.80
N ALA A 34 4.98 10.85 3.86
CA ALA A 34 6.39 11.24 3.93
C ALA A 34 7.28 10.21 4.63
N LYS A 35 6.70 9.37 5.47
CA LYS A 35 7.45 8.41 6.28
C LYS A 35 6.95 7.00 6.07
N ALA A 36 7.86 6.04 5.88
CA ALA A 36 7.54 4.62 5.74
C ALA A 36 6.87 4.05 7.00
N SER A 37 7.10 4.66 8.16
CA SER A 37 6.48 4.29 9.43
C SER A 37 5.06 4.83 9.62
N ALA A 38 4.53 5.58 8.66
CA ALA A 38 3.18 6.11 8.75
C ALA A 38 2.16 4.98 8.94
N ALA A 39 1.17 5.22 9.79
CA ALA A 39 0.15 4.22 10.09
C ALA A 39 -0.86 4.09 8.96
N VAL A 40 -1.27 2.85 8.67
CA VAL A 40 -2.35 2.52 7.74
C VAL A 40 -3.51 1.99 8.56
N ARG A 41 -4.72 2.42 8.24
CA ARG A 41 -5.94 2.00 8.93
C ARG A 41 -6.91 1.38 7.95
N ILE A 42 -7.74 0.46 8.44
CA ILE A 42 -8.83 -0.11 7.66
C ILE A 42 -9.77 1.03 7.24
N GLY A 43 -10.15 1.05 5.97
CA GLY A 43 -10.98 2.10 5.39
C GLY A 43 -10.20 3.23 4.71
N ASP A 44 -8.89 3.30 4.90
CA ASP A 44 -8.06 4.30 4.21
C ASP A 44 -8.07 4.05 2.69
N VAL A 45 -8.09 5.14 1.93
CA VAL A 45 -7.95 5.11 0.47
C VAL A 45 -6.50 5.43 0.14
N MET A 46 -5.85 4.53 -0.57
CA MET A 46 -4.45 4.65 -0.93
C MET A 46 -4.30 4.84 -2.43
N THR A 47 -3.42 5.75 -2.82
CA THR A 47 -3.04 5.96 -4.21
C THR A 47 -1.59 5.54 -4.37
N LEU A 48 -1.36 4.58 -5.28
CA LEU A 48 -0.02 4.04 -5.57
C LEU A 48 0.37 4.41 -6.99
N ALA A 49 1.49 5.09 -7.16
CA ALA A 49 2.06 5.33 -8.48
C ALA A 49 3.17 4.30 -8.72
N SER A 50 3.08 3.55 -9.82
CA SER A 50 4.07 2.53 -10.17
C SER A 50 4.13 2.36 -11.68
N SER A 51 5.33 2.42 -12.25
CA SER A 51 5.60 2.14 -13.69
C SER A 51 4.67 2.89 -14.63
N GLY A 52 4.42 4.17 -14.37
CA GLY A 52 3.53 5.00 -15.18
C GLY A 52 2.05 4.75 -14.98
N LYS A 53 1.68 3.88 -14.05
CA LYS A 53 0.30 3.58 -13.69
C LYS A 53 -0.01 4.10 -12.31
N VAL A 54 -1.27 4.44 -12.09
CA VAL A 54 -1.77 4.85 -10.78
C VAL A 54 -2.88 3.88 -10.37
N VAL A 55 -2.73 3.30 -9.18
CA VAL A 55 -3.70 2.37 -8.62
C VAL A 55 -4.37 3.04 -7.43
N TYR A 56 -5.70 3.02 -7.40
CA TYR A 56 -6.50 3.48 -6.29
C TYR A 56 -7.07 2.27 -5.57
N LEU A 57 -6.90 2.19 -4.26
CA LEU A 57 -7.41 1.07 -3.49
C LEU A 57 -7.93 1.53 -2.13
N ARG A 58 -8.79 0.70 -1.55
CA ARG A 58 -9.23 0.86 -0.16
C ARG A 58 -8.61 -0.24 0.68
N VAL A 59 -8.10 0.11 1.85
CA VAL A 59 -7.54 -0.85 2.80
C VAL A 59 -8.67 -1.58 3.50
N LEU A 60 -8.73 -2.90 3.38
CA LEU A 60 -9.73 -3.76 4.01
C LEU A 60 -9.19 -4.50 5.23
N GLY A 61 -7.88 -4.70 5.28
CA GLY A 61 -7.22 -5.38 6.39
C GLY A 61 -5.77 -5.00 6.47
N LEU A 62 -5.17 -5.17 7.65
CA LEU A 62 -3.78 -4.77 7.88
C LEU A 62 -2.79 -5.91 7.65
N GLY A 63 -3.24 -7.16 7.74
CA GLY A 63 -2.39 -8.32 7.64
C GLY A 63 -1.50 -8.50 8.87
N LEU A 64 -1.14 -9.74 9.17
CA LEU A 64 -0.22 -10.06 10.24
C LEU A 64 1.13 -10.53 9.70
N ARG A 65 1.15 -10.85 8.40
CA ARG A 65 2.33 -11.40 7.73
C ARG A 65 2.19 -11.23 6.23
N ARG A 66 3.29 -11.45 5.51
CA ARG A 66 3.24 -11.55 4.05
C ARG A 66 2.79 -12.96 3.67
N GLY A 67 1.49 -13.11 3.46
CA GLY A 67 0.88 -14.37 3.06
C GLY A 67 0.94 -14.60 1.54
N PRO A 68 0.40 -15.74 1.07
CA PRO A 68 0.27 -16.01 -0.36
C PRO A 68 -0.66 -14.98 -1.04
N ALA A 69 -0.58 -14.89 -2.38
CA ALA A 69 -1.32 -13.91 -3.13
C ALA A 69 -2.85 -13.91 -2.86
N PRO A 70 -3.54 -15.05 -2.74
CA PRO A 70 -4.97 -15.03 -2.41
C PRO A 70 -5.27 -14.39 -1.06
N GLU A 71 -4.42 -14.62 -0.05
CA GLU A 71 -4.57 -13.99 1.26
C GLU A 71 -4.29 -12.49 1.18
N ALA A 72 -3.24 -12.09 0.46
CA ALA A 72 -2.90 -10.69 0.28
C ALA A 72 -4.03 -9.88 -0.37
N ARG A 73 -4.77 -10.47 -1.29
CA ARG A 73 -5.89 -9.82 -1.98
C ARG A 73 -7.04 -9.47 -1.06
N THR A 74 -7.14 -10.10 0.11
CA THR A 74 -8.18 -9.79 1.10
C THR A 74 -7.88 -8.52 1.89
N LEU A 75 -6.66 -7.99 1.77
CA LEU A 75 -6.23 -6.79 2.50
C LEU A 75 -6.66 -5.49 1.84
N TYR A 76 -7.14 -5.55 0.60
CA TYR A 76 -7.52 -4.35 -0.14
C TYR A 76 -8.58 -4.66 -1.21
N GLU A 77 -9.22 -3.60 -1.68
CA GLU A 77 -10.05 -3.64 -2.89
C GLU A 77 -9.61 -2.53 -3.84
N ILE A 78 -9.58 -2.82 -5.14
CA ILE A 78 -9.28 -1.83 -6.16
C ILE A 78 -10.52 -0.95 -6.36
N ILE A 79 -10.31 0.37 -6.32
CA ILE A 79 -11.37 1.35 -6.55
C ILE A 79 -11.22 1.84 -7.98
N GLU A 80 -12.29 1.71 -8.77
CA GLU A 80 -12.33 2.27 -10.11
C GLU A 80 -12.96 3.66 -10.04
N GLU A 81 -12.37 4.58 -10.76
CA GLU A 81 -12.94 5.91 -10.96
C GLU A 81 -13.79 5.97 -12.20
#